data_0d856d5f46dc9beafaf5fac90f9ac8a6
#
_entry.id   0d856d5f46dc9beafaf5fac90f9ac8a6
#
_cell.length_a   1.000
_cell.length_b   1.000
_cell.length_c   1.000
_cell.angle_alpha   90.00
_cell.angle_beta   90.00
_cell.angle_gamma   90.00
#
_symmetry.space_group_name_H-M   'P 1'
#
loop_
_entity.id
_entity.type
_entity.pdbx_description
1 polymer ?
#
loop_
_entity_poly.entity_id
_entity_poly.type
_entity_poly.pdbx_seq_one_letter_code
_entity_poly.pdbx_strand_id
1 'polypeptide(L)'
;LGSGLGALGDLVEKGPESLATLRYAMALREKCRVYPVLGNCDFWHLWVDGCDMEWDVRTFAHLLRQKATARSGLILEMCAELGEVLSPDTDLAALKALLREAFAPEFEYLRAMPFALESDKYIFVHGGIPHGETLESAGPWRCMKINSFYAARPHFKKWVITGHTPVCLYGTNTISA
;
A
#
# COMPACT_ATOMS: atom_id res chain seq x y z
N LEU A 1 13.35 15.65 8.32
CA LEU A 1 13.64 14.23 8.30
C LEU A 1 15.16 14.08 8.34
N GLY A 2 15.71 13.41 9.37
CA GLY A 2 17.13 13.07 9.44
C GLY A 2 17.48 12.00 8.38
N SER A 3 18.74 11.54 8.37
CA SER A 3 19.17 10.44 7.51
C SER A 3 18.35 9.18 7.80
N GLY A 4 17.73 8.61 6.78
CA GLY A 4 16.88 7.41 6.87
C GLY A 4 16.41 6.96 5.51
N LEU A 5 15.75 5.80 5.49
CA LEU A 5 15.15 5.21 4.30
C LEU A 5 13.69 5.65 4.16
N GLY A 6 13.33 6.25 3.04
CA GLY A 6 11.93 6.51 2.67
C GLY A 6 11.39 5.41 1.77
N ALA A 7 10.20 4.90 2.05
CA ALA A 7 9.48 3.97 1.20
C ALA A 7 8.13 4.61 0.80
N LEU A 8 7.90 4.74 -0.51
CA LEU A 8 6.74 5.48 -1.06
C LEU A 8 5.53 4.58 -1.34
N GLY A 9 5.32 3.55 -0.52
CA GLY A 9 4.19 2.64 -0.63
C GLY A 9 4.34 1.52 -1.66
N ASP A 10 3.29 0.72 -1.78
CA ASP A 10 3.26 -0.50 -2.58
C ASP A 10 4.40 -1.47 -2.21
N LEU A 11 4.60 -1.66 -0.89
CA LEU A 11 5.57 -2.62 -0.36
C LEU A 11 5.20 -4.06 -0.72
N VAL A 12 3.91 -4.33 -0.91
CA VAL A 12 3.37 -5.66 -1.20
C VAL A 12 2.68 -5.70 -2.57
N GLU A 13 2.29 -6.87 -3.06
CA GLU A 13 1.52 -7.12 -4.30
C GLU A 13 2.27 -6.89 -5.63
N LYS A 14 3.48 -6.39 -5.64
CA LYS A 14 4.22 -6.09 -6.88
C LYS A 14 5.30 -7.13 -7.21
N GLY A 15 5.67 -7.94 -6.24
CA GLY A 15 6.67 -9.00 -6.37
C GLY A 15 6.12 -10.35 -5.93
N PRO A 16 6.91 -11.42 -6.02
CA PRO A 16 6.49 -12.76 -5.68
C PRO A 16 6.52 -13.08 -4.18
N GLU A 17 7.07 -12.20 -3.34
CA GLU A 17 7.35 -12.44 -1.92
C GLU A 17 6.87 -11.26 -1.06
N SER A 18 5.57 -11.00 -1.07
CA SER A 18 4.94 -9.88 -0.37
C SER A 18 5.14 -9.95 1.14
N LEU A 19 4.92 -11.12 1.75
CA LEU A 19 5.06 -11.33 3.19
C LEU A 19 6.52 -11.21 3.65
N ALA A 20 7.46 -11.78 2.89
CA ALA A 20 8.88 -11.65 3.18
C ALA A 20 9.35 -10.20 3.04
N THR A 21 8.88 -9.47 2.03
CA THR A 21 9.17 -8.04 1.83
C THR A 21 8.65 -7.20 2.99
N LEU A 22 7.42 -7.44 3.44
CA LEU A 22 6.83 -6.75 4.59
C LEU A 22 7.65 -7.00 5.87
N ARG A 23 7.97 -8.24 6.17
CA ARG A 23 8.80 -8.63 7.32
C ARG A 23 10.20 -8.01 7.25
N TYR A 24 10.78 -7.94 6.06
CA TYR A 24 12.07 -7.26 5.87
C TYR A 24 11.96 -5.75 6.16
N ALA A 25 10.91 -5.09 5.68
CA ALA A 25 10.67 -3.68 5.99
C ALA A 25 10.48 -3.43 7.49
N MET A 26 9.80 -4.34 8.19
CA MET A 26 9.66 -4.29 9.65
C MET A 26 11.03 -4.40 10.34
N ALA A 27 11.85 -5.38 9.96
CA ALA A 27 13.17 -5.62 10.54
C ALA A 27 14.18 -4.48 10.24
N LEU A 28 14.02 -3.73 9.16
CA LEU A 28 14.86 -2.59 8.86
C LEU A 28 14.77 -1.48 9.92
N ARG A 29 13.64 -1.35 10.63
CA ARG A 29 13.46 -0.36 11.71
C ARG A 29 14.45 -0.55 12.87
N GLU A 30 14.95 -1.75 13.06
CA GLU A 30 15.97 -2.05 14.09
C GLU A 30 17.36 -1.58 13.68
N LYS A 31 17.61 -1.43 12.37
CA LYS A 31 18.92 -1.09 11.80
C LYS A 31 19.05 0.37 11.40
N CYS A 32 17.93 0.99 10.99
CA CYS A 32 17.93 2.38 10.55
C CYS A 32 16.55 3.02 10.75
N ARG A 33 16.50 4.35 10.62
CA ARG A 33 15.20 5.05 10.57
C ARG A 33 14.51 4.76 9.25
N VAL A 34 13.30 4.20 9.32
CA VAL A 34 12.46 3.91 8.15
C VAL A 34 11.24 4.82 8.20
N TYR A 35 10.97 5.50 7.10
CA TYR A 35 9.84 6.41 6.90
C TYR A 35 8.92 5.84 5.80
N PRO A 36 8.09 4.83 6.11
CA PRO A 36 7.19 4.26 5.14
C PRO A 36 5.98 5.17 4.94
N VAL A 37 5.51 5.26 3.69
CA VAL A 37 4.23 5.86 3.32
C VAL A 37 3.35 4.76 2.77
N LEU A 38 2.07 4.78 3.11
CA LEU A 38 1.10 3.78 2.68
C LEU A 38 0.79 3.93 1.19
N GLY A 39 0.88 2.84 0.45
CA GLY A 39 0.44 2.75 -0.95
C GLY A 39 -0.91 2.06 -1.09
N ASN A 40 -1.48 2.11 -2.29
CA ASN A 40 -2.78 1.50 -2.53
C ASN A 40 -2.77 -0.04 -2.50
N CYS A 41 -1.61 -0.67 -2.57
CA CYS A 41 -1.48 -2.11 -2.44
C CYS A 41 -1.26 -2.56 -0.99
N ASP A 42 -1.02 -1.64 -0.05
CA ASP A 42 -0.70 -1.95 1.35
C ASP A 42 -1.95 -1.96 2.27
N PHE A 43 -3.17 -1.81 1.71
CA PHE A 43 -4.44 -1.62 2.44
C PHE A 43 -5.05 -2.87 3.06
N TRP A 44 -4.32 -3.97 3.11
CA TRP A 44 -4.85 -5.25 3.59
C TRP A 44 -5.34 -5.24 5.03
N HIS A 45 -4.76 -4.40 5.89
CA HIS A 45 -5.23 -4.21 7.25
C HIS A 45 -6.69 -3.74 7.31
N LEU A 46 -7.12 -2.84 6.41
CA LEU A 46 -8.52 -2.37 6.37
C LEU A 46 -9.47 -3.49 5.96
N TRP A 47 -9.07 -4.35 5.02
CA TRP A 47 -9.89 -5.50 4.65
C TRP A 47 -10.03 -6.51 5.78
N VAL A 48 -8.95 -6.80 6.48
CA VAL A 48 -8.93 -7.75 7.60
C VAL A 48 -9.68 -7.21 8.81
N ASP A 49 -9.58 -5.92 9.10
CA ASP A 49 -10.27 -5.28 10.24
C ASP A 49 -11.78 -5.15 10.03
N GLY A 50 -12.23 -5.16 8.79
CA GLY A 50 -13.62 -5.07 8.37
C GLY A 50 -13.86 -3.86 7.47
N CYS A 51 -14.51 -4.11 6.37
CA CYS A 51 -14.91 -3.10 5.39
C CYS A 51 -16.40 -3.29 5.06
N ASP A 52 -16.96 -2.41 4.22
CA ASP A 52 -18.31 -2.61 3.73
C ASP A 52 -18.41 -3.87 2.88
N MET A 53 -19.64 -4.40 2.76
CA MET A 53 -19.92 -5.67 2.08
C MET A 53 -19.48 -5.65 0.61
N GLU A 54 -19.65 -4.53 -0.10
CA GLU A 54 -19.28 -4.44 -1.51
C GLU A 54 -17.76 -4.58 -1.68
N TRP A 55 -17.00 -3.87 -0.84
CA TRP A 55 -15.54 -3.94 -0.90
C TRP A 55 -15.02 -5.31 -0.47
N ASP A 56 -15.68 -5.94 0.50
CA ASP A 56 -15.35 -7.29 0.95
C ASP A 56 -15.49 -8.33 -0.19
N VAL A 57 -16.64 -8.34 -0.85
CA VAL A 57 -16.90 -9.23 -1.99
C VAL A 57 -15.93 -8.98 -3.15
N ARG A 58 -15.67 -7.73 -3.49
CA ARG A 58 -14.73 -7.36 -4.58
C ARG A 58 -13.30 -7.79 -4.28
N THR A 59 -12.87 -7.60 -3.04
CA THR A 59 -11.51 -7.97 -2.60
C THR A 59 -11.35 -9.48 -2.58
N PHE A 60 -12.33 -10.21 -2.08
CA PHE A 60 -12.29 -11.66 -2.08
C PHE A 60 -12.29 -12.24 -3.51
N ALA A 61 -13.12 -11.71 -4.39
CA ALA A 61 -13.10 -12.09 -5.81
C ALA A 61 -11.74 -11.79 -6.47
N HIS A 62 -11.05 -10.72 -6.04
CA HIS A 62 -9.68 -10.43 -6.49
C HIS A 62 -8.69 -11.50 -6.01
N LEU A 63 -8.75 -11.91 -4.74
CA LEU A 63 -7.89 -12.98 -4.18
C LEU A 63 -8.10 -14.32 -4.92
N LEU A 64 -9.35 -14.69 -5.19
CA LEU A 64 -9.65 -15.90 -5.95
C LEU A 64 -9.08 -15.85 -7.38
N ARG A 65 -9.13 -14.68 -8.04
CA ARG A 65 -8.50 -14.50 -9.36
C ARG A 65 -6.98 -14.56 -9.30
N GLN A 66 -6.34 -13.97 -8.31
CA GLN A 66 -4.90 -14.08 -8.10
C GLN A 66 -4.50 -15.55 -7.96
N LYS A 67 -5.18 -16.29 -7.09
CA LYS A 67 -4.98 -17.73 -6.91
C LYS A 67 -5.12 -18.51 -8.22
N ALA A 68 -6.20 -18.26 -8.97
CA ALA A 68 -6.48 -18.96 -10.24
C ALA A 68 -5.42 -18.67 -11.31
N THR A 69 -4.72 -17.55 -11.26
CA THR A 69 -3.64 -17.16 -12.18
C THR A 69 -2.25 -17.43 -11.63
N ALA A 70 -2.13 -18.14 -10.52
CA ALA A 70 -0.87 -18.41 -9.79
C ALA A 70 -0.07 -17.13 -9.47
N ARG A 71 -0.76 -16.01 -9.28
CA ARG A 71 -0.12 -14.76 -8.81
C ARG A 71 0.00 -14.81 -7.30
N SER A 72 1.16 -14.41 -6.81
CA SER A 72 1.38 -14.22 -5.39
C SER A 72 0.74 -12.91 -4.90
N GLY A 73 0.47 -12.84 -3.61
CA GLY A 73 -0.04 -11.65 -2.93
C GLY A 73 -0.02 -11.87 -1.43
N LEU A 74 -0.02 -10.80 -0.65
CA LEU A 74 0.18 -10.87 0.80
C LEU A 74 -0.77 -11.85 1.49
N ILE A 75 -2.06 -11.75 1.23
CA ILE A 75 -3.06 -12.62 1.87
C ILE A 75 -2.92 -14.08 1.43
N LEU A 76 -2.60 -14.32 0.16
CA LEU A 76 -2.40 -15.69 -0.34
C LEU A 76 -1.15 -16.33 0.29
N GLU A 77 -0.08 -15.56 0.48
CA GLU A 77 1.13 -16.01 1.14
C GLU A 77 0.89 -16.30 2.63
N MET A 78 0.14 -15.44 3.31
CA MET A 78 -0.29 -15.65 4.70
C MET A 78 -1.16 -16.91 4.84
N CYS A 79 -2.14 -17.10 3.94
CA CYS A 79 -2.94 -18.32 3.91
C CYS A 79 -2.07 -19.56 3.69
N ALA A 80 -1.12 -19.51 2.76
CA ALA A 80 -0.22 -20.63 2.49
C ALA A 80 0.65 -20.97 3.70
N GLU A 81 1.14 -19.97 4.46
CA GLU A 81 1.92 -20.19 5.70
C GLU A 81 1.08 -20.88 6.78
N LEU A 82 -0.24 -20.63 6.83
CA LEU A 82 -1.17 -21.27 7.75
C LEU A 82 -1.71 -22.62 7.25
N GLY A 83 -1.41 -23.01 6.01
CA GLY A 83 -2.01 -24.19 5.38
C GLY A 83 -3.45 -24.00 4.91
N GLU A 84 -3.93 -22.75 4.88
CA GLU A 84 -5.28 -22.41 4.45
C GLU A 84 -5.41 -22.34 2.93
N VAL A 85 -6.51 -22.85 2.40
CA VAL A 85 -6.78 -22.87 0.97
C VAL A 85 -8.05 -22.11 0.65
N LEU A 86 -7.93 -20.95 0.02
CA LEU A 86 -9.09 -20.15 -0.38
C LEU A 86 -9.94 -20.87 -1.44
N SER A 87 -11.25 -20.84 -1.26
CA SER A 87 -12.25 -21.32 -2.20
C SER A 87 -13.45 -20.37 -2.20
N PRO A 88 -14.39 -20.46 -3.18
CA PRO A 88 -15.62 -19.67 -3.14
C PRO A 88 -16.46 -19.87 -1.88
N ASP A 89 -16.32 -21.01 -1.20
CA ASP A 89 -17.06 -21.37 0.02
C ASP A 89 -16.32 -21.00 1.32
N THR A 90 -15.19 -20.28 1.22
CA THR A 90 -14.42 -19.86 2.40
C THR A 90 -15.23 -18.93 3.29
N ASP A 91 -15.33 -19.26 4.58
CA ASP A 91 -15.87 -18.36 5.61
C ASP A 91 -14.93 -17.16 5.79
N LEU A 92 -15.30 -16.01 5.24
CA LEU A 92 -14.49 -14.81 5.28
C LEU A 92 -14.34 -14.25 6.69
N ALA A 93 -15.33 -14.39 7.55
CA ALA A 93 -15.26 -13.88 8.92
C ALA A 93 -14.23 -14.68 9.73
N ALA A 94 -14.29 -16.01 9.61
CA ALA A 94 -13.33 -16.90 10.25
C ALA A 94 -11.92 -16.69 9.70
N LEU A 95 -11.75 -16.59 8.38
CA LEU A 95 -10.47 -16.33 7.75
C LEU A 95 -9.84 -15.01 8.23
N LYS A 96 -10.60 -13.92 8.25
CA LYS A 96 -10.10 -12.61 8.71
C LYS A 96 -9.73 -12.62 10.18
N ALA A 97 -10.49 -13.33 11.02
CA ALA A 97 -10.15 -13.49 12.43
C ALA A 97 -8.83 -14.25 12.60
N LEU A 98 -8.66 -15.35 11.88
CA LEU A 98 -7.43 -16.14 11.87
C LEU A 98 -6.22 -15.32 11.41
N LEU A 99 -6.35 -14.59 10.30
CA LEU A 99 -5.27 -13.74 9.78
C LEU A 99 -4.89 -12.63 10.77
N ARG A 100 -5.87 -11.96 11.39
CA ARG A 100 -5.62 -10.91 12.40
C ARG A 100 -4.82 -11.42 13.59
N GLU A 101 -5.13 -12.62 14.03
CA GLU A 101 -4.45 -13.22 15.17
C GLU A 101 -3.03 -13.68 14.79
N ALA A 102 -2.91 -14.45 13.72
CA ALA A 102 -1.66 -15.06 13.31
C ALA A 102 -0.61 -14.04 12.82
N PHE A 103 -1.05 -12.94 12.16
CA PHE A 103 -0.19 -11.91 11.58
C PHE A 103 -0.41 -10.53 12.20
N ALA A 104 -0.72 -10.49 13.51
CA ALA A 104 -0.95 -9.25 14.23
C ALA A 104 0.19 -8.23 14.07
N PRO A 105 1.49 -8.59 14.18
CA PRO A 105 2.59 -7.65 14.01
C PRO A 105 2.65 -7.03 12.61
N GLU A 106 2.39 -7.81 11.56
CA GLU A 106 2.39 -7.36 10.18
C GLU A 106 1.25 -6.36 9.94
N PHE A 107 0.05 -6.66 10.42
CA PHE A 107 -1.09 -5.75 10.30
C PHE A 107 -0.94 -4.49 11.15
N GLU A 108 -0.34 -4.57 12.35
CA GLU A 108 0.00 -3.40 13.16
C GLU A 108 1.01 -2.50 12.44
N TYR A 109 2.00 -3.07 11.78
CA TYR A 109 2.95 -2.31 10.98
C TYR A 109 2.25 -1.54 9.85
N LEU A 110 1.36 -2.20 9.08
CA LEU A 110 0.59 -1.57 8.01
C LEU A 110 -0.34 -0.46 8.54
N ARG A 111 -1.02 -0.68 9.68
CA ARG A 111 -1.86 0.35 10.33
C ARG A 111 -1.08 1.58 10.77
N ALA A 112 0.15 1.37 11.20
CA ALA A 112 1.02 2.45 11.66
C ALA A 112 1.64 3.27 10.52
N MET A 113 1.53 2.84 9.26
CA MET A 113 2.06 3.58 8.12
C MET A 113 1.18 4.80 7.83
N PRO A 114 1.73 6.02 7.82
CA PRO A 114 0.99 7.21 7.39
C PRO A 114 0.77 7.17 5.87
N PHE A 115 -0.32 7.76 5.37
CA PHE A 115 -0.55 7.88 3.93
C PHE A 115 0.29 8.99 3.27
N ALA A 116 0.83 9.92 4.07
CA ALA A 116 1.76 10.95 3.65
C ALA A 116 2.69 11.36 4.79
N LEU A 117 3.87 11.84 4.43
CA LEU A 117 4.82 12.46 5.35
C LEU A 117 5.16 13.85 4.84
N GLU A 118 5.24 14.81 5.75
CA GLU A 118 5.52 16.20 5.41
C GLU A 118 6.71 16.74 6.19
N SER A 119 7.56 17.49 5.51
CA SER A 119 8.65 18.26 6.08
C SER A 119 8.55 19.71 5.65
N ASP A 120 9.51 20.55 6.03
CA ASP A 120 9.52 21.96 5.63
C ASP A 120 9.53 22.15 4.12
N LYS A 121 10.22 21.26 3.40
CA LYS A 121 10.47 21.39 1.95
C LYS A 121 9.76 20.33 1.10
N TYR A 122 9.36 19.20 1.68
CA TYR A 122 8.89 18.03 0.94
C TYR A 122 7.59 17.48 1.50
N ILE A 123 6.78 16.97 0.60
CA ILE A 123 5.62 16.10 0.87
C ILE A 123 5.92 14.76 0.20
N PHE A 124 5.89 13.69 0.96
CA PHE A 124 6.02 12.32 0.46
C PHE A 124 4.65 11.67 0.50
N VAL A 125 4.15 11.22 -0.64
CA VAL A 125 2.84 10.61 -0.79
C VAL A 125 2.86 9.61 -1.93
N HIS A 126 2.11 8.51 -1.83
CA HIS A 126 2.23 7.43 -2.81
C HIS A 126 1.83 7.86 -4.23
N GLY A 127 0.61 8.34 -4.44
CA GLY A 127 0.11 8.68 -5.78
C GLY A 127 0.19 10.16 -6.12
N GLY A 128 0.00 11.03 -5.15
CA GLY A 128 0.00 12.49 -5.33
C GLY A 128 -1.14 13.18 -4.58
N ILE A 129 -1.39 14.43 -4.91
CA ILE A 129 -2.45 15.25 -4.32
C ILE A 129 -3.37 15.72 -5.45
N PRO A 130 -4.69 15.49 -5.41
CA PRO A 130 -5.60 15.94 -6.45
C PRO A 130 -5.52 17.45 -6.67
N HIS A 131 -5.72 17.87 -7.93
CA HIS A 131 -5.60 19.27 -8.31
C HIS A 131 -6.58 20.16 -7.50
N GLY A 132 -6.07 21.27 -6.95
CA GLY A 132 -6.85 22.20 -6.15
C GLY A 132 -7.17 21.75 -4.74
N GLU A 133 -6.63 20.61 -4.31
CA GLU A 133 -6.88 20.07 -2.97
C GLU A 133 -5.60 20.06 -2.11
N THR A 134 -5.79 19.79 -0.83
CA THR A 134 -4.73 19.53 0.15
C THR A 134 -4.72 18.05 0.53
N LEU A 135 -3.70 17.59 1.25
CA LEU A 135 -3.67 16.22 1.79
C LEU A 135 -4.91 15.93 2.66
N GLU A 136 -5.31 16.91 3.47
CA GLU A 136 -6.45 16.80 4.39
C GLU A 136 -7.78 16.70 3.63
N SER A 137 -8.01 17.58 2.65
CA SER A 137 -9.27 17.61 1.90
C SER A 137 -9.44 16.43 0.94
N ALA A 138 -8.34 15.94 0.36
CA ALA A 138 -8.35 14.79 -0.53
C ALA A 138 -8.54 13.47 0.20
N GLY A 139 -7.94 13.36 1.37
CA GLY A 139 -7.93 12.15 2.18
C GLY A 139 -7.03 11.03 1.63
N PRO A 140 -6.83 9.99 2.44
CA PRO A 140 -5.85 8.93 2.15
C PRO A 140 -6.05 8.25 0.80
N TRP A 141 -7.26 7.74 0.54
CA TRP A 141 -7.53 6.92 -0.64
C TRP A 141 -7.25 7.63 -1.95
N ARG A 142 -7.68 8.88 -2.08
CA ARG A 142 -7.47 9.66 -3.31
C ARG A 142 -6.01 10.00 -3.52
N CYS A 143 -5.29 10.34 -2.44
CA CYS A 143 -3.86 10.62 -2.49
C CYS A 143 -3.02 9.40 -2.90
N MET A 144 -3.46 8.19 -2.57
CA MET A 144 -2.75 6.98 -2.93
C MET A 144 -3.12 6.43 -4.31
N LYS A 145 -4.31 6.76 -4.84
CA LYS A 145 -4.84 6.14 -6.06
C LYS A 145 -4.89 7.07 -7.27
N ILE A 146 -4.43 8.30 -7.18
CA ILE A 146 -4.43 9.22 -8.31
C ILE A 146 -3.39 8.81 -9.36
N ASN A 147 -3.84 8.62 -10.62
CA ASN A 147 -3.00 8.17 -11.72
C ASN A 147 -2.50 9.32 -12.64
N SER A 148 -3.00 10.53 -12.45
CA SER A 148 -2.76 11.67 -13.35
C SER A 148 -2.19 12.89 -12.64
N PHE A 149 -1.55 12.69 -11.51
CA PHE A 149 -1.00 13.79 -10.70
C PHE A 149 -0.10 14.74 -11.51
N TYR A 150 0.80 14.19 -12.30
CA TYR A 150 1.74 14.94 -13.12
C TYR A 150 1.07 15.74 -14.27
N ALA A 151 -0.06 15.26 -14.79
CA ALA A 151 -0.76 15.89 -15.93
C ALA A 151 -1.39 17.24 -15.56
N ALA A 152 -1.73 17.42 -14.30
CA ALA A 152 -2.38 18.63 -13.79
C ALA A 152 -1.40 19.79 -13.50
N ARG A 153 -0.07 19.56 -13.61
CA ARG A 153 0.98 20.53 -13.26
C ARG A 153 0.64 21.29 -11.96
N PRO A 154 0.44 20.59 -10.87
CA PRO A 154 0.01 21.22 -9.62
C PRO A 154 1.12 22.14 -9.09
N HIS A 155 0.72 23.31 -8.58
CA HIS A 155 1.65 24.24 -7.94
C HIS A 155 1.54 24.11 -6.42
N PHE A 156 2.54 23.46 -5.83
CA PHE A 156 2.68 23.36 -4.38
C PHE A 156 3.85 24.25 -3.89
N LYS A 157 3.77 24.74 -2.67
CA LYS A 157 4.89 25.45 -2.01
C LYS A 157 6.05 24.52 -1.67
N LYS A 158 5.80 23.22 -1.61
CA LYS A 158 6.76 22.16 -1.29
C LYS A 158 6.93 21.21 -2.47
N TRP A 159 8.06 20.57 -2.55
CA TRP A 159 8.26 19.46 -3.49
C TRP A 159 7.40 18.25 -3.12
N VAL A 160 6.66 17.74 -4.06
CA VAL A 160 5.86 16.52 -3.87
C VAL A 160 6.60 15.34 -4.50
N ILE A 161 6.97 14.40 -3.64
CA ILE A 161 7.68 13.17 -4.02
C ILE A 161 6.67 12.04 -4.08
N THR A 162 6.53 11.44 -5.25
CA THR A 162 5.52 10.39 -5.51
C THR A 162 6.13 9.12 -6.08
N GLY A 163 5.39 8.01 -5.94
CA GLY A 163 5.60 6.72 -6.60
C GLY A 163 4.43 6.38 -7.51
N HIS A 164 3.80 5.21 -7.30
CA HIS A 164 2.58 4.70 -7.90
C HIS A 164 2.64 4.54 -9.44
N THR A 165 2.84 5.61 -10.19
CA THR A 165 2.85 5.58 -11.65
C THR A 165 4.29 5.56 -12.16
N PRO A 166 4.71 4.52 -12.91
CA PRO A 166 6.04 4.47 -13.50
C PRO A 166 6.31 5.66 -14.44
N VAL A 167 7.51 6.24 -14.33
CA VAL A 167 7.90 7.44 -15.10
C VAL A 167 7.77 7.23 -16.61
N CYS A 168 8.01 6.02 -17.10
CA CYS A 168 7.86 5.68 -18.52
C CYS A 168 6.42 5.87 -19.05
N LEU A 169 5.40 5.83 -18.18
CA LEU A 169 4.01 6.08 -18.56
C LEU A 169 3.69 7.57 -18.71
N TYR A 170 4.61 8.46 -18.31
CA TYR A 170 4.46 9.91 -18.49
C TYR A 170 4.85 10.37 -19.89
N GLY A 171 5.29 9.46 -20.77
CA GLY A 171 5.73 9.79 -22.11
C GLY A 171 7.08 10.52 -22.18
N THR A 172 7.78 10.60 -21.05
CA THR A 172 9.13 11.19 -20.97
C THR A 172 10.09 10.21 -20.29
N ASN A 173 11.25 9.99 -20.90
CA ASN A 173 12.34 9.22 -20.29
C ASN A 173 13.32 10.14 -19.52
N THR A 174 12.95 11.40 -19.33
CA THR A 174 13.79 12.40 -18.68
C THR A 174 13.17 12.84 -17.36
N ILE A 175 13.98 12.90 -16.33
CA ILE A 175 13.64 13.57 -15.09
C ILE A 175 13.67 15.07 -15.41
N SER A 176 12.50 15.70 -15.49
CA SER A 176 12.42 17.15 -15.55
C SER A 176 12.42 17.72 -14.14
N ALA A 177 13.36 18.63 -13.90
CA ALA A 177 13.38 19.42 -12.67
C ALA A 177 12.28 20.48 -12.70
#